data_e3c6aecd4759158c173c44f85fd050cc
#
_entry.id   e3c6aecd4759158c173c44f85fd050cc
#
_cell.length_a   1.000
_cell.length_b   1.000
_cell.length_c   1.000
_cell.angle_alpha   90.00
_cell.angle_beta   90.00
_cell.angle_gamma   90.00
#
_symmetry.space_group_name_H-M   'P 1'
#
loop_
_entity.id
_entity.type
_entity.pdbx_description
1 polymer ?
#
loop_
_entity_poly.entity_id
_entity_poly.type
_entity_poly.pdbx_seq_one_letter_code
_entity_poly.pdbx_strand_id
1 'polypeptide(L)'
;DGNGCTDSVSVIIFEPTELNTYTILDSSVSCFGGSDGSAAVSGTGGGPNPLGGTAPYSYSWSNGANGPYATNLSSGNYTLTITDDNGCISSDLVTISEPTILQSQANVLSNSNCSGDQTLASGAIEIIASGATPGYSYIWNTGATTSIIDFLLPGIYTVLVTDANGCSLGLDTAEVLAGENPDLLTTIENVSCFGADDGVITPSALGGA
;
A
#
# COMPACT_ATOMS: atom_id res chain seq x y z
N ASP A 1 17.63 -12.69 -79.38
CA ASP A 1 16.96 -13.28 -80.55
C ASP A 1 17.94 -14.14 -81.32
N GLY A 2 17.49 -14.83 -82.36
CA GLY A 2 18.34 -15.69 -83.15
C GLY A 2 19.48 -14.95 -83.92
N ASN A 3 19.53 -13.64 -83.89
CA ASN A 3 20.57 -12.78 -84.44
C ASN A 3 21.58 -12.30 -83.40
N GLY A 4 21.49 -12.79 -82.16
CA GLY A 4 22.41 -12.43 -81.06
C GLY A 4 22.06 -11.13 -80.33
N CYS A 5 20.94 -10.48 -80.61
CA CYS A 5 20.48 -9.32 -79.90
C CYS A 5 19.93 -9.71 -78.54
N THR A 6 20.46 -9.15 -77.47
CA THR A 6 19.99 -9.36 -76.08
C THR A 6 19.43 -8.05 -75.55
N ASP A 7 18.38 -8.14 -74.79
CA ASP A 7 17.81 -7.04 -73.99
C ASP A 7 17.79 -7.47 -72.54
N SER A 8 17.96 -6.52 -71.61
CA SER A 8 17.94 -6.74 -70.15
C SER A 8 17.02 -5.75 -69.50
N VAL A 9 16.21 -6.25 -68.61
CA VAL A 9 15.38 -5.44 -67.71
C VAL A 9 15.83 -5.63 -66.28
N SER A 10 16.02 -4.54 -65.54
CA SER A 10 16.29 -4.57 -64.11
C SER A 10 14.98 -4.26 -63.34
N VAL A 11 14.60 -5.13 -62.46
CA VAL A 11 13.49 -4.93 -61.56
C VAL A 11 14.03 -4.79 -60.13
N ILE A 12 13.61 -3.74 -59.44
CA ILE A 12 13.95 -3.51 -58.04
C ILE A 12 12.76 -4.03 -57.21
N ILE A 13 13.02 -4.97 -56.34
CA ILE A 13 12.07 -5.43 -55.32
C ILE A 13 12.34 -4.67 -54.06
N PHE A 14 11.35 -3.95 -53.54
CA PHE A 14 11.42 -3.23 -52.28
C PHE A 14 10.92 -4.11 -51.16
N GLU A 15 11.68 -4.16 -50.05
CA GLU A 15 11.30 -4.78 -48.83
C GLU A 15 10.68 -3.71 -47.91
N PRO A 16 9.51 -3.99 -47.24
CA PRO A 16 8.96 -3.07 -46.25
C PRO A 16 9.94 -2.90 -45.09
N THR A 17 9.80 -1.79 -44.34
CA THR A 17 10.52 -1.62 -43.10
C THR A 17 10.06 -2.66 -42.08
N GLU A 18 10.97 -3.12 -41.25
CA GLU A 18 10.68 -4.09 -40.18
C GLU A 18 9.59 -3.57 -39.24
N LEU A 19 8.62 -4.43 -38.92
CA LEU A 19 7.59 -4.13 -37.90
C LEU A 19 8.23 -4.31 -36.53
N ASN A 20 8.23 -3.26 -35.72
CA ASN A 20 8.77 -3.25 -34.37
C ASN A 20 7.69 -2.90 -33.36
N THR A 21 7.60 -3.69 -32.28
CA THR A 21 6.68 -3.48 -31.17
C THR A 21 7.46 -3.01 -29.96
N TYR A 22 7.01 -1.91 -29.38
CA TYR A 22 7.53 -1.38 -28.12
C TYR A 22 6.38 -1.11 -27.18
N THR A 23 6.42 -1.68 -25.98
CA THR A 23 5.47 -1.41 -24.92
C THR A 23 6.05 -0.43 -23.92
N ILE A 24 5.21 0.43 -23.39
CA ILE A 24 5.56 1.30 -22.26
C ILE A 24 4.61 1.02 -21.11
N LEU A 25 5.17 0.98 -19.91
CA LEU A 25 4.39 1.05 -18.68
C LEU A 25 3.82 2.47 -18.57
N ASP A 26 2.49 2.60 -18.55
CA ASP A 26 1.81 3.87 -18.35
C ASP A 26 1.56 4.10 -16.86
N SER A 27 0.97 3.12 -16.16
CA SER A 27 0.86 3.15 -14.71
C SER A 27 0.98 1.75 -14.09
N SER A 28 1.65 1.67 -12.95
CA SER A 28 1.62 0.51 -12.07
C SER A 28 0.32 0.47 -11.28
N VAL A 29 0.01 -0.65 -10.64
CA VAL A 29 -1.13 -0.78 -9.74
C VAL A 29 -0.91 0.10 -8.50
N SER A 30 -1.93 0.87 -8.12
CA SER A 30 -1.83 1.83 -7.01
C SER A 30 -1.86 1.17 -5.64
N CYS A 31 -2.65 0.09 -5.48
CA CYS A 31 -2.80 -0.66 -4.24
C CYS A 31 -2.47 -2.14 -4.44
N PHE A 32 -1.91 -2.78 -3.41
CA PHE A 32 -1.68 -4.23 -3.43
C PHE A 32 -2.97 -4.98 -3.77
N GLY A 33 -2.90 -5.89 -4.75
CA GLY A 33 -4.05 -6.67 -5.23
C GLY A 33 -5.05 -5.87 -6.08
N GLY A 34 -4.74 -4.62 -6.42
CA GLY A 34 -5.57 -3.79 -7.30
C GLY A 34 -5.49 -4.20 -8.77
N SER A 35 -6.21 -3.46 -9.60
CA SER A 35 -6.28 -3.71 -11.06
C SER A 35 -6.44 -2.40 -11.86
N ASP A 36 -5.76 -1.36 -11.43
CA ASP A 36 -5.79 -0.04 -12.06
C ASP A 36 -4.52 0.29 -12.87
N GLY A 37 -3.66 -0.70 -13.07
CA GLY A 37 -2.48 -0.58 -13.93
C GLY A 37 -2.85 -0.38 -15.40
N SER A 38 -1.95 0.24 -16.16
CA SER A 38 -2.12 0.44 -17.60
C SER A 38 -0.79 0.34 -18.36
N ALA A 39 -0.91 -0.03 -19.63
CA ALA A 39 0.20 -0.10 -20.56
C ALA A 39 -0.23 0.40 -21.94
N ALA A 40 0.74 0.88 -22.72
CA ALA A 40 0.50 1.40 -24.05
C ALA A 40 1.56 0.89 -25.03
N VAL A 41 1.21 0.93 -26.32
CA VAL A 41 2.20 0.80 -27.38
C VAL A 41 2.93 2.13 -27.57
N SER A 42 4.26 2.08 -27.69
CA SER A 42 5.08 3.22 -28.08
C SER A 42 5.60 3.03 -29.49
N GLY A 43 5.44 4.05 -30.34
CA GLY A 43 6.10 4.10 -31.63
C GLY A 43 7.40 4.88 -31.56
N THR A 44 8.49 4.29 -31.98
CA THR A 44 9.81 4.97 -32.07
C THR A 44 10.11 5.36 -33.51
N GLY A 45 9.48 6.43 -34.00
CA GLY A 45 9.81 6.93 -35.32
C GLY A 45 8.99 8.15 -35.71
N GLY A 46 9.62 9.20 -36.17
CA GLY A 46 8.97 10.42 -36.66
C GLY A 46 8.39 10.32 -38.07
N GLY A 47 8.18 9.10 -38.58
CA GLY A 47 7.60 8.86 -39.91
C GLY A 47 6.10 8.54 -39.85
N PRO A 48 5.47 8.40 -41.03
CA PRO A 48 4.02 8.07 -41.11
C PRO A 48 3.68 6.71 -40.49
N ASN A 49 4.67 5.82 -40.32
CA ASN A 49 4.54 4.48 -39.72
C ASN A 49 5.51 4.31 -38.56
N PRO A 50 5.21 4.80 -37.39
CA PRO A 50 6.15 4.80 -36.24
C PRO A 50 6.55 3.40 -35.75
N LEU A 51 5.76 2.36 -36.07
CA LEU A 51 6.05 0.98 -35.71
C LEU A 51 6.80 0.22 -36.83
N GLY A 52 6.98 0.81 -38.03
CA GLY A 52 7.44 0.08 -39.21
C GLY A 52 6.32 -0.78 -39.81
N GLY A 53 6.67 -1.67 -40.75
CA GLY A 53 5.67 -2.49 -41.45
C GLY A 53 4.69 -1.68 -42.28
N THR A 54 3.50 -2.21 -42.54
CA THR A 54 2.44 -1.60 -43.36
C THR A 54 1.17 -1.35 -42.55
N ALA A 55 0.74 -0.09 -42.42
CA ALA A 55 -0.54 0.24 -41.79
C ALA A 55 -1.73 -0.23 -42.65
N PRO A 56 -2.93 -0.53 -42.07
CA PRO A 56 -3.27 -0.42 -40.64
C PRO A 56 -2.71 -1.55 -39.79
N TYR A 57 -2.63 -1.29 -38.46
CA TYR A 57 -2.20 -2.29 -37.50
C TYR A 57 -3.37 -2.81 -36.68
N SER A 58 -3.33 -4.11 -36.36
CA SER A 58 -4.17 -4.71 -35.34
C SER A 58 -3.34 -5.04 -34.09
N TYR A 59 -3.98 -4.89 -32.93
CA TYR A 59 -3.35 -5.06 -31.61
C TYR A 59 -4.07 -6.15 -30.85
N SER A 60 -3.32 -7.00 -30.19
CA SER A 60 -3.85 -8.05 -29.33
C SER A 60 -3.01 -8.18 -28.08
N TRP A 61 -3.60 -7.92 -26.91
CA TRP A 61 -2.98 -8.10 -25.63
C TRP A 61 -3.32 -9.46 -25.03
N SER A 62 -2.43 -10.01 -24.21
CA SER A 62 -2.61 -11.31 -23.57
C SER A 62 -3.82 -11.37 -22.62
N ASN A 63 -4.32 -10.23 -22.15
CA ASN A 63 -5.56 -10.12 -21.36
C ASN A 63 -6.85 -10.02 -22.22
N GLY A 64 -6.73 -10.08 -23.55
CA GLY A 64 -7.84 -9.99 -24.49
C GLY A 64 -8.20 -8.55 -24.89
N ALA A 65 -7.51 -7.54 -24.41
CA ALA A 65 -7.70 -6.17 -24.89
C ALA A 65 -7.24 -6.04 -26.35
N ASN A 66 -7.94 -5.20 -27.11
CA ASN A 66 -7.66 -4.90 -28.52
C ASN A 66 -7.50 -3.38 -28.68
N GLY A 67 -6.36 -2.95 -29.21
CA GLY A 67 -6.04 -1.54 -29.39
C GLY A 67 -4.68 -1.16 -28.82
N PRO A 68 -4.28 0.11 -29.00
CA PRO A 68 -2.95 0.57 -28.58
C PRO A 68 -2.78 0.74 -27.07
N TYR A 69 -3.84 0.55 -26.29
CA TYR A 69 -3.84 0.67 -24.82
C TYR A 69 -4.46 -0.56 -24.18
N ALA A 70 -3.90 -0.99 -23.05
CA ALA A 70 -4.49 -1.94 -22.13
C ALA A 70 -4.63 -1.28 -20.76
N THR A 71 -5.82 -1.33 -20.17
CA THR A 71 -6.17 -0.71 -18.89
C THR A 71 -6.79 -1.73 -17.96
N ASN A 72 -6.99 -1.36 -16.70
CA ASN A 72 -7.51 -2.23 -15.66
C ASN A 72 -6.67 -3.50 -15.49
N LEU A 73 -5.35 -3.33 -15.51
CA LEU A 73 -4.38 -4.41 -15.39
C LEU A 73 -4.04 -4.63 -13.91
N SER A 74 -4.11 -5.89 -13.49
CA SER A 74 -3.49 -6.31 -12.23
C SER A 74 -1.98 -6.43 -12.40
N SER A 75 -1.24 -6.62 -11.31
CA SER A 75 0.19 -6.92 -11.39
C SER A 75 0.43 -8.21 -12.17
N GLY A 76 1.44 -8.20 -13.03
CA GLY A 76 1.76 -9.34 -13.89
C GLY A 76 2.44 -8.94 -15.18
N ASN A 77 2.64 -9.95 -16.03
CA ASN A 77 3.27 -9.80 -17.34
C ASN A 77 2.21 -9.82 -18.45
N TYR A 78 2.26 -8.82 -19.31
CA TYR A 78 1.34 -8.69 -20.44
C TYR A 78 2.12 -8.62 -21.75
N THR A 79 1.74 -9.47 -22.69
CA THR A 79 2.32 -9.48 -24.04
C THR A 79 1.40 -8.72 -24.97
N LEU A 80 1.95 -7.77 -25.69
CA LEU A 80 1.30 -7.13 -26.84
C LEU A 80 1.79 -7.82 -28.11
N THR A 81 0.87 -8.18 -28.99
CA THR A 81 1.14 -8.62 -30.34
C THR A 81 0.55 -7.63 -31.33
N ILE A 82 1.35 -7.14 -32.26
CA ILE A 82 0.91 -6.27 -33.35
C ILE A 82 0.99 -7.06 -34.64
N THR A 83 -0.02 -6.91 -35.48
CA THR A 83 -0.04 -7.46 -36.83
C THR A 83 -0.29 -6.31 -37.79
N ASP A 84 0.53 -6.19 -38.85
CA ASP A 84 0.36 -5.22 -39.92
C ASP A 84 -0.64 -5.70 -41.02
N ASP A 85 -0.93 -4.87 -41.99
CA ASP A 85 -1.85 -5.19 -43.09
C ASP A 85 -1.38 -6.35 -43.99
N ASN A 86 -0.09 -6.60 -44.02
CA ASN A 86 0.51 -7.73 -44.74
C ASN A 86 0.54 -9.03 -43.95
N GLY A 87 0.10 -9.00 -42.68
CA GLY A 87 0.14 -10.15 -41.78
C GLY A 87 1.49 -10.37 -41.09
N CYS A 88 2.44 -9.42 -41.15
CA CYS A 88 3.67 -9.48 -40.39
C CYS A 88 3.36 -9.25 -38.90
N ILE A 89 4.02 -10.02 -38.03
CA ILE A 89 3.76 -10.02 -36.60
C ILE A 89 5.00 -9.61 -35.83
N SER A 90 4.82 -8.75 -34.85
CA SER A 90 5.82 -8.41 -33.83
C SER A 90 5.19 -8.42 -32.44
N SER A 91 5.97 -8.72 -31.41
CA SER A 91 5.45 -8.76 -30.04
C SER A 91 6.46 -8.22 -29.04
N ASP A 92 5.95 -7.66 -27.94
CA ASP A 92 6.73 -7.15 -26.83
C ASP A 92 6.04 -7.44 -25.49
N LEU A 93 6.80 -7.38 -24.39
CA LEU A 93 6.37 -7.71 -23.05
C LEU A 93 6.49 -6.50 -22.13
N VAL A 94 5.41 -6.19 -21.41
CA VAL A 94 5.43 -5.21 -20.32
C VAL A 94 5.09 -5.89 -19.00
N THR A 95 5.76 -5.46 -17.93
CA THR A 95 5.48 -5.92 -16.57
C THR A 95 4.78 -4.81 -15.80
N ILE A 96 3.58 -5.09 -15.31
CA ILE A 96 2.84 -4.23 -14.38
C ILE A 96 3.20 -4.65 -12.96
N SER A 97 3.75 -3.73 -12.18
CA SER A 97 4.09 -3.94 -10.79
C SER A 97 2.98 -3.45 -9.86
N GLU A 98 2.98 -3.95 -8.63
CA GLU A 98 2.15 -3.45 -7.54
C GLU A 98 3.01 -3.13 -6.31
N PRO A 99 2.58 -2.24 -5.41
CA PRO A 99 3.28 -1.99 -4.16
C PRO A 99 3.18 -3.21 -3.23
N THR A 100 4.02 -3.24 -2.20
CA THR A 100 3.88 -4.24 -1.13
C THR A 100 2.60 -4.00 -0.35
N ILE A 101 2.11 -5.00 0.36
CA ILE A 101 0.93 -4.86 1.20
C ILE A 101 1.16 -3.82 2.30
N LEU A 102 0.18 -2.95 2.56
CA LEU A 102 0.17 -2.08 3.73
C LEU A 102 0.13 -2.93 4.99
N GLN A 103 0.93 -2.60 5.98
CA GLN A 103 0.96 -3.24 7.29
C GLN A 103 0.91 -2.16 8.36
N SER A 104 0.23 -2.44 9.46
CA SER A 104 0.21 -1.59 10.64
C SER A 104 0.30 -2.44 11.90
N GLN A 105 0.89 -1.84 12.95
CA GLN A 105 0.99 -2.45 14.27
C GLN A 105 0.76 -1.38 15.31
N ALA A 106 -0.24 -1.60 16.17
CA ALA A 106 -0.50 -0.75 17.32
C ALA A 106 0.30 -1.24 18.52
N ASN A 107 1.08 -0.34 19.12
CA ASN A 107 1.88 -0.59 20.31
C ASN A 107 1.38 0.27 21.47
N VAL A 108 1.01 -0.35 22.57
CA VAL A 108 0.69 0.36 23.81
C VAL A 108 2.01 0.78 24.46
N LEU A 109 2.27 2.08 24.49
CA LEU A 109 3.49 2.66 25.10
C LEU A 109 3.36 2.77 26.62
N SER A 110 2.16 3.08 27.10
CA SER A 110 1.83 3.11 28.51
C SER A 110 0.36 2.78 28.75
N ASN A 111 0.08 2.12 29.86
CA ASN A 111 -1.27 1.94 30.38
C ASN A 111 -1.68 3.17 31.21
N SER A 112 -2.98 3.32 31.46
CA SER A 112 -3.47 4.40 32.31
C SER A 112 -3.08 4.15 33.77
N ASN A 113 -2.69 5.21 34.47
CA ASN A 113 -2.41 5.13 35.92
C ASN A 113 -3.72 4.97 36.66
N CYS A 114 -3.96 4.33 37.63
CA CYS A 114 -5.11 4.15 38.52
C CYS A 114 -6.49 4.10 37.84
N SER A 115 -7.27 3.09 38.16
CA SER A 115 -8.65 2.96 37.72
C SER A 115 -9.55 3.95 38.50
N GLY A 116 -10.19 4.86 37.77
CA GLY A 116 -11.28 5.68 38.30
C GLY A 116 -11.09 7.18 38.41
N ASP A 117 -9.87 7.68 38.31
CA ASP A 117 -9.66 9.14 38.23
C ASP A 117 -9.43 9.56 36.76
N GLN A 118 -10.45 10.09 36.14
CA GLN A 118 -10.41 10.58 34.74
C GLN A 118 -9.45 11.77 34.53
N THR A 119 -8.94 12.37 35.62
CA THR A 119 -7.93 13.43 35.53
C THR A 119 -6.51 12.91 35.37
N LEU A 120 -6.31 11.60 35.54
CA LEU A 120 -5.00 10.92 35.48
C LEU A 120 -4.83 10.04 34.24
N ALA A 121 -5.49 10.38 33.14
CA ALA A 121 -5.30 9.69 31.88
C ALA A 121 -3.84 9.77 31.45
N SER A 122 -3.16 8.63 31.42
CA SER A 122 -1.72 8.53 31.10
C SER A 122 -1.41 7.46 30.06
N GLY A 123 -2.43 6.75 29.56
CA GLY A 123 -2.27 5.77 28.51
C GLY A 123 -1.76 6.42 27.23
N ALA A 124 -0.92 5.72 26.48
CA ALA A 124 -0.45 6.14 25.18
C ALA A 124 -0.31 4.95 24.24
N ILE A 125 -0.64 5.19 22.97
CA ILE A 125 -0.54 4.21 21.90
C ILE A 125 0.20 4.83 20.72
N GLU A 126 1.12 4.07 20.14
CA GLU A 126 1.78 4.36 18.88
C GLU A 126 1.31 3.38 17.83
N ILE A 127 1.03 3.85 16.61
CA ILE A 127 0.82 3.03 15.42
C ILE A 127 2.04 3.13 14.52
N ILE A 128 2.61 1.99 14.16
CA ILE A 128 3.70 1.88 13.20
C ILE A 128 3.13 1.31 11.91
N ALA A 129 3.24 2.08 10.83
CA ALA A 129 2.84 1.67 9.49
C ALA A 129 4.06 1.38 8.61
N SER A 130 3.94 0.39 7.71
CA SER A 130 4.98 0.01 6.75
C SER A 130 4.38 -0.61 5.48
N GLY A 131 5.18 -0.73 4.44
CA GLY A 131 4.73 -1.25 3.15
C GLY A 131 3.92 -0.22 2.34
N ALA A 132 3.23 -0.67 1.31
CA ALA A 132 2.46 0.14 0.38
C ALA A 132 3.24 1.38 -0.14
N THR A 133 2.57 2.52 -0.29
CA THR A 133 3.21 3.78 -0.71
C THR A 133 3.38 4.71 0.50
N PRO A 134 4.61 5.01 0.94
CA PRO A 134 4.86 5.84 2.11
C PRO A 134 4.19 7.21 2.04
N GLY A 135 3.81 7.73 3.21
CA GLY A 135 3.00 8.94 3.36
C GLY A 135 1.67 8.60 4.06
N TYR A 136 1.79 7.88 5.21
CA TYR A 136 0.64 7.34 5.91
C TYR A 136 -0.14 8.41 6.65
N SER A 137 -1.47 8.26 6.63
CA SER A 137 -2.43 9.03 7.40
C SER A 137 -3.19 8.13 8.37
N TYR A 138 -3.65 8.70 9.47
CA TYR A 138 -4.26 7.96 10.58
C TYR A 138 -5.59 8.60 10.94
N ILE A 139 -6.60 7.81 11.25
CA ILE A 139 -7.87 8.26 11.81
C ILE A 139 -8.24 7.34 12.96
N TRP A 140 -8.14 7.87 14.19
CA TRP A 140 -8.51 7.18 15.40
C TRP A 140 -10.00 7.35 15.71
N ASN A 141 -10.57 6.40 16.48
CA ASN A 141 -11.94 6.55 17.01
C ASN A 141 -12.10 7.75 17.96
N THR A 142 -11.00 8.32 18.47
CA THR A 142 -10.97 9.57 19.23
C THR A 142 -11.06 10.83 18.35
N GLY A 143 -10.90 10.68 17.03
CA GLY A 143 -10.78 11.78 16.08
C GLY A 143 -9.36 12.30 15.89
N ALA A 144 -8.36 11.76 16.60
CA ALA A 144 -6.95 12.09 16.39
C ALA A 144 -6.46 11.59 15.03
N THR A 145 -5.43 12.26 14.47
CA THR A 145 -4.85 11.96 13.15
C THR A 145 -3.34 11.77 13.19
N THR A 146 -2.77 11.65 14.37
CA THR A 146 -1.33 11.45 14.60
C THR A 146 -1.00 9.96 14.73
N SER A 147 0.25 9.60 14.49
CA SER A 147 0.74 8.23 14.72
C SER A 147 0.82 7.84 16.20
N ILE A 148 0.83 8.84 17.09
CA ILE A 148 0.82 8.63 18.53
C ILE A 148 -0.38 9.38 19.10
N ILE A 149 -1.08 8.74 20.03
CA ILE A 149 -2.13 9.33 20.85
C ILE A 149 -1.80 9.09 22.32
N ASP A 150 -2.00 10.09 23.15
CA ASP A 150 -1.66 10.10 24.56
C ASP A 150 -2.83 10.58 25.45
N PHE A 151 -2.62 10.64 26.76
CA PHE A 151 -3.65 10.97 27.74
C PHE A 151 -4.90 10.14 27.59
N LEU A 152 -4.72 8.82 27.39
CA LEU A 152 -5.80 7.89 27.18
C LEU A 152 -6.30 7.29 28.49
N LEU A 153 -7.62 7.22 28.59
CA LEU A 153 -8.30 6.43 29.64
C LEU A 153 -8.21 4.93 29.28
N PRO A 154 -8.45 4.03 30.25
CA PRO A 154 -8.61 2.62 29.94
C PRO A 154 -9.73 2.39 28.93
N GLY A 155 -9.46 1.59 27.91
CA GLY A 155 -10.43 1.31 26.84
C GLY A 155 -9.79 0.79 25.56
N ILE A 156 -10.66 0.50 24.60
CA ILE A 156 -10.28 0.02 23.26
C ILE A 156 -10.22 1.20 22.31
N TYR A 157 -9.08 1.33 21.64
CA TYR A 157 -8.80 2.34 20.64
C TYR A 157 -8.63 1.67 19.28
N THR A 158 -9.26 2.25 18.26
CA THR A 158 -9.18 1.76 16.89
C THR A 158 -8.63 2.84 15.98
N VAL A 159 -7.84 2.44 15.00
CA VAL A 159 -7.24 3.33 14.02
C VAL A 159 -7.39 2.78 12.61
N LEU A 160 -7.78 3.64 11.68
CA LEU A 160 -7.65 3.39 10.25
C LEU A 160 -6.34 3.98 9.75
N VAL A 161 -5.52 3.17 9.12
CA VAL A 161 -4.29 3.60 8.45
C VAL A 161 -4.51 3.60 6.95
N THR A 162 -4.12 4.69 6.30
CA THR A 162 -4.23 4.86 4.85
C THR A 162 -2.88 5.33 4.31
N ASP A 163 -2.43 4.77 3.19
CA ASP A 163 -1.20 5.17 2.52
C ASP A 163 -1.38 6.40 1.63
N ALA A 164 -0.31 6.85 0.94
CA ALA A 164 -0.36 8.02 0.06
C ALA A 164 -1.24 7.83 -1.18
N ASN A 165 -1.51 6.60 -1.60
CA ASN A 165 -2.39 6.29 -2.74
C ASN A 165 -3.86 6.09 -2.31
N GLY A 166 -4.17 6.19 -1.03
CA GLY A 166 -5.51 5.97 -0.48
C GLY A 166 -5.81 4.49 -0.18
N CYS A 167 -4.82 3.61 -0.22
CA CYS A 167 -4.98 2.20 0.14
C CYS A 167 -5.06 2.06 1.65
N SER A 168 -6.06 1.35 2.16
CA SER A 168 -6.24 1.14 3.58
C SER A 168 -6.41 -0.35 3.92
N LEU A 169 -5.96 -0.74 5.09
CA LEU A 169 -6.32 -1.99 5.74
C LEU A 169 -7.63 -1.80 6.56
N GLY A 170 -8.14 -2.88 7.13
CA GLY A 170 -9.15 -2.79 8.16
C GLY A 170 -8.66 -1.98 9.37
N LEU A 171 -9.55 -1.79 10.36
CA LEU A 171 -9.20 -1.11 11.60
C LEU A 171 -8.20 -1.94 12.41
N ASP A 172 -7.09 -1.32 12.80
CA ASP A 172 -6.20 -1.86 13.82
C ASP A 172 -6.69 -1.48 15.22
N THR A 173 -6.41 -2.29 16.22
CA THR A 173 -6.94 -2.12 17.58
C THR A 173 -5.85 -2.25 18.63
N ALA A 174 -5.95 -1.42 19.67
CA ALA A 174 -5.15 -1.55 20.88
C ALA A 174 -6.01 -1.29 22.12
N GLU A 175 -5.68 -1.95 23.21
CA GLU A 175 -6.35 -1.78 24.51
C GLU A 175 -5.41 -1.14 25.50
N VAL A 176 -5.82 -0.01 26.06
CA VAL A 176 -5.19 0.60 27.22
C VAL A 176 -5.83 0.01 28.47
N LEU A 177 -5.04 -0.63 29.30
CA LEU A 177 -5.51 -1.22 30.55
C LEU A 177 -5.55 -0.16 31.65
N ALA A 178 -6.45 -0.39 32.62
CA ALA A 178 -6.44 0.37 33.87
C ALA A 178 -5.22 -0.05 34.71
N GLY A 179 -4.54 0.91 35.31
CA GLY A 179 -3.56 0.63 36.35
C GLY A 179 -4.23 0.04 37.60
N GLU A 180 -3.51 -0.75 38.33
CA GLU A 180 -3.97 -1.27 39.61
C GLU A 180 -3.94 -0.19 40.68
N ASN A 181 -5.03 -0.07 41.44
CA ASN A 181 -5.04 0.79 42.62
C ASN A 181 -4.21 0.12 43.72
N PRO A 182 -3.39 0.88 44.44
CA PRO A 182 -2.71 0.32 45.64
C PRO A 182 -3.74 -0.05 46.70
N ASP A 183 -3.65 -1.25 47.24
CA ASP A 183 -4.43 -1.65 48.41
C ASP A 183 -3.88 -0.95 49.65
N LEU A 184 -4.73 -0.20 50.34
CA LEU A 184 -4.38 0.44 51.59
C LEU A 184 -4.71 -0.52 52.74
N LEU A 185 -3.67 -1.03 53.36
CA LEU A 185 -3.75 -1.80 54.59
C LEU A 185 -3.46 -0.90 55.77
N THR A 186 -4.28 -1.04 56.82
CA THR A 186 -4.03 -0.35 58.09
C THR A 186 -3.87 -1.36 59.21
N THR A 187 -2.81 -1.28 59.98
CA THR A 187 -2.66 -1.97 61.26
C THR A 187 -2.97 -1.00 62.38
N ILE A 188 -3.76 -1.46 63.31
CA ILE A 188 -4.21 -0.66 64.45
C ILE A 188 -3.69 -1.32 65.72
N GLU A 189 -2.92 -0.58 66.48
CA GLU A 189 -2.56 -0.94 67.86
C GLU A 189 -3.44 -0.11 68.78
N ASN A 190 -4.23 -0.81 69.58
CA ASN A 190 -5.13 -0.14 70.52
C ASN A 190 -4.34 0.45 71.69
N VAL A 191 -4.93 1.46 72.33
CA VAL A 191 -4.37 2.05 73.57
C VAL A 191 -4.21 0.97 74.65
N SER A 192 -3.11 1.01 75.39
CA SER A 192 -2.80 -0.01 76.39
C SER A 192 -3.67 0.05 77.62
N CYS A 193 -4.20 1.23 78.01
CA CYS A 193 -5.00 1.45 79.20
C CYS A 193 -6.06 2.58 78.97
N PHE A 194 -7.09 2.61 79.78
CA PHE A 194 -8.04 3.73 79.77
C PHE A 194 -7.35 5.08 80.03
N GLY A 195 -7.46 6.00 79.11
CA GLY A 195 -6.87 7.32 79.18
C GLY A 195 -5.42 7.41 78.66
N ALA A 196 -4.85 6.31 78.13
CA ALA A 196 -3.54 6.35 77.45
C ALA A 196 -3.75 6.92 76.02
N ASP A 197 -2.65 7.46 75.51
CA ASP A 197 -2.55 8.05 74.15
C ASP A 197 -1.50 7.31 73.24
N ASP A 198 -1.29 6.04 73.58
CA ASP A 198 -0.28 5.15 72.95
C ASP A 198 -0.84 4.28 71.81
N GLY A 199 -2.07 4.52 71.34
CA GLY A 199 -2.64 3.85 70.17
C GLY A 199 -1.95 4.29 68.87
N VAL A 200 -1.66 3.35 68.01
CA VAL A 200 -0.97 3.62 66.74
C VAL A 200 -1.81 3.10 65.56
N ILE A 201 -1.92 3.91 64.52
CA ILE A 201 -2.44 3.50 63.22
C ILE A 201 -1.27 3.57 62.23
N THR A 202 -0.88 2.42 61.70
CA THR A 202 0.17 2.34 60.68
C THR A 202 -0.45 1.99 59.34
N PRO A 203 -0.55 2.96 58.40
CA PRO A 203 -0.97 2.66 57.04
C PRO A 203 0.20 2.06 56.25
N SER A 204 -0.10 1.07 55.40
CA SER A 204 0.81 0.52 54.40
C SER A 204 0.06 0.35 53.10
N ALA A 205 0.75 0.58 51.97
CA ALA A 205 0.22 0.35 50.66
C ALA A 205 0.87 -0.89 50.04
N LEU A 206 0.06 -1.77 49.45
CA LEU A 206 0.51 -2.92 48.67
C LEU A 206 -0.01 -2.78 47.24
N GLY A 207 0.84 -3.09 46.24
CA GLY A 207 0.48 -2.93 44.82
C GLY A 207 0.59 -1.48 44.35
N GLY A 208 0.06 -1.24 43.18
CA GLY A 208 0.25 0.00 42.43
C GLY A 208 1.55 -0.06 41.61
N ALA A 209 1.43 0.14 40.30
CA ALA A 209 2.58 0.22 39.34
C ALA A 209 2.86 1.67 39.00
#